data_569de13fc974584f91dc737c3d87b60e
#
_entry.id   569de13fc974584f91dc737c3d87b60e
#
_cell.length_a   1.000
_cell.length_b   1.000
_cell.length_c   1.000
_cell.angle_alpha   90.00
_cell.angle_beta   90.00
_cell.angle_gamma   90.00
#
_symmetry.space_group_name_H-M   'P 1'
#
loop_
_entity.id
_entity.type
_entity.pdbx_description
1 polymer ?
#
loop_
_entity_poly.entity_id
_entity_poly.type
_entity_poly.pdbx_seq_one_letter_code
_entity_poly.pdbx_strand_id
1 'polypeptide(L)'
;MHTGKFGVTSKLQEIICLLAEQSVFEEAEALLHELLGIEISAKQIQRLSEHYGSELEESEKEFEEGAAEVPTIEVNNSESVVYVTLDGSMIFTREEGWKEIKLGRIYSEGSRVGIQPGRTEVTESLYVCTLGNHKSFLRKFEPYIEPYKQKVFIADGAKWIWNWVDDFYDDSVQILDFFHAIEKMGEYASLAYKDEQERHLWLEEIKERLKRDEIAEIIVELKEVSPGKSKEQKALQAVIRYYENNIERMKYGTFLKKGYLIGSGSIESANRNVIQQRMKLSGQRWSIQGAQSIANLRAYKKSNRWAEVISLIKKAA
;
A
#
# COMPACT_ATOMS: atom_id res chain seq x y z
N MET A 1 -29.44 -9.85 -28.00
CA MET A 1 -28.34 -9.52 -27.05
C MET A 1 -28.92 -8.68 -25.93
N HIS A 2 -28.87 -9.15 -24.70
CA HIS A 2 -29.22 -8.29 -23.54
C HIS A 2 -28.17 -7.23 -23.38
N THR A 3 -28.55 -5.96 -23.43
CA THR A 3 -27.65 -4.82 -23.32
C THR A 3 -27.65 -4.18 -21.93
N GLY A 4 -28.33 -4.79 -20.95
CA GLY A 4 -28.34 -4.37 -19.55
C GLY A 4 -28.55 -2.86 -19.31
N LYS A 5 -28.27 -2.40 -18.09
CA LYS A 5 -28.46 -1.01 -17.62
C LYS A 5 -27.71 0.06 -18.44
N PHE A 6 -26.59 -0.29 -19.09
CA PHE A 6 -25.74 0.65 -19.81
C PHE A 6 -25.90 0.61 -21.33
N GLY A 7 -26.79 -0.21 -21.88
CA GLY A 7 -27.02 -0.29 -23.32
C GLY A 7 -25.88 -0.93 -24.12
N VAL A 8 -24.93 -1.57 -23.46
CA VAL A 8 -23.76 -2.24 -24.06
C VAL A 8 -23.63 -3.68 -23.52
N THR A 9 -23.05 -4.57 -24.32
CA THR A 9 -22.89 -5.98 -23.95
C THR A 9 -22.00 -6.16 -22.74
N SER A 10 -22.19 -7.24 -21.94
CA SER A 10 -21.34 -7.56 -20.78
C SER A 10 -19.86 -7.62 -21.14
N LYS A 11 -19.51 -8.16 -22.32
CA LYS A 11 -18.10 -8.18 -22.76
C LYS A 11 -17.52 -6.80 -23.00
N LEU A 12 -18.31 -5.89 -23.56
CA LEU A 12 -17.86 -4.50 -23.75
C LEU A 12 -17.75 -3.77 -22.41
N GLN A 13 -18.67 -4.01 -21.47
CA GLN A 13 -18.58 -3.46 -20.10
C GLN A 13 -17.28 -3.92 -19.39
N GLU A 14 -16.90 -5.19 -19.54
CA GLU A 14 -15.65 -5.71 -19.02
C GLU A 14 -14.43 -4.98 -19.64
N ILE A 15 -14.41 -4.82 -20.96
CA ILE A 15 -13.32 -4.10 -21.67
C ILE A 15 -13.23 -2.64 -21.18
N ILE A 16 -14.38 -1.98 -21.04
CA ILE A 16 -14.44 -0.60 -20.53
C ILE A 16 -13.83 -0.52 -19.11
N CYS A 17 -14.21 -1.42 -18.20
CA CYS A 17 -13.63 -1.45 -16.84
C CYS A 17 -12.11 -1.70 -16.86
N LEU A 18 -11.63 -2.60 -17.73
CA LEU A 18 -10.19 -2.86 -17.89
C LEU A 18 -9.43 -1.66 -18.39
N LEU A 19 -9.97 -0.94 -19.38
CA LEU A 19 -9.32 0.28 -19.89
C LEU A 19 -9.37 1.41 -18.86
N ALA A 20 -10.49 1.61 -18.19
CA ALA A 20 -10.68 2.67 -17.19
C ALA A 20 -9.78 2.51 -15.95
N GLU A 21 -9.46 1.26 -15.55
CA GLU A 21 -8.54 1.04 -14.44
C GLU A 21 -7.07 1.29 -14.83
N GLN A 22 -6.71 1.17 -16.12
CA GLN A 22 -5.34 1.35 -16.61
C GLN A 22 -5.04 2.79 -17.06
N SER A 23 -5.95 3.43 -17.80
CA SER A 23 -5.73 4.71 -18.48
C SER A 23 -6.78 5.76 -18.08
N VAL A 24 -6.53 7.02 -18.38
CA VAL A 24 -7.52 8.08 -18.22
C VAL A 24 -8.72 7.85 -19.15
N PHE A 25 -9.88 8.39 -18.80
CA PHE A 25 -11.12 8.05 -19.49
C PHE A 25 -11.12 8.50 -20.97
N GLU A 26 -10.46 9.64 -21.28
CA GLU A 26 -10.28 10.13 -22.63
C GLU A 26 -9.36 9.22 -23.48
N GLU A 27 -8.32 8.68 -22.87
CA GLU A 27 -7.45 7.70 -23.52
C GLU A 27 -8.16 6.36 -23.73
N ALA A 28 -8.98 5.93 -22.76
CA ALA A 28 -9.81 4.74 -22.89
C ALA A 28 -10.85 4.88 -24.03
N GLU A 29 -11.44 6.06 -24.20
CA GLU A 29 -12.30 6.42 -25.33
C GLU A 29 -11.55 6.27 -26.67
N ALA A 30 -10.37 6.87 -26.78
CA ALA A 30 -9.54 6.79 -27.98
C ALA A 30 -9.16 5.34 -28.31
N LEU A 31 -8.73 4.53 -27.29
CA LEU A 31 -8.38 3.12 -27.48
C LEU A 31 -9.58 2.28 -27.93
N LEU A 32 -10.77 2.50 -27.41
CA LEU A 32 -11.98 1.80 -27.86
C LEU A 32 -12.31 2.12 -29.32
N HIS A 33 -12.17 3.37 -29.71
CA HIS A 33 -12.37 3.80 -31.09
C HIS A 33 -11.32 3.19 -32.03
N GLU A 34 -10.04 3.34 -31.70
CA GLU A 34 -8.92 2.89 -32.55
C GLU A 34 -8.85 1.37 -32.71
N LEU A 35 -9.05 0.62 -31.61
CA LEU A 35 -8.86 -0.83 -31.62
C LEU A 35 -10.12 -1.60 -32.01
N LEU A 36 -11.31 -1.08 -31.69
CA LEU A 36 -12.58 -1.81 -31.86
C LEU A 36 -13.60 -1.08 -32.76
N GLY A 37 -13.34 0.15 -33.17
CA GLY A 37 -14.28 0.98 -33.94
C GLY A 37 -15.55 1.33 -33.14
N ILE A 38 -15.46 1.38 -31.81
CA ILE A 38 -16.60 1.61 -30.92
C ILE A 38 -16.56 3.05 -30.41
N GLU A 39 -17.66 3.76 -30.61
CA GLU A 39 -17.83 5.12 -30.12
C GLU A 39 -18.55 5.12 -28.75
N ILE A 40 -17.81 5.34 -27.69
CA ILE A 40 -18.32 5.49 -26.32
C ILE A 40 -17.55 6.67 -25.69
N SER A 41 -18.27 7.68 -25.18
CA SER A 41 -17.65 8.84 -24.62
C SER A 41 -16.92 8.55 -23.29
N ALA A 42 -15.85 9.31 -23.00
CA ALA A 42 -15.13 9.27 -21.72
C ALA A 42 -16.07 9.35 -20.51
N LYS A 43 -17.17 10.13 -20.63
CA LYS A 43 -18.19 10.25 -19.58
C LYS A 43 -18.98 8.96 -19.36
N GLN A 44 -19.29 8.21 -20.42
CA GLN A 44 -19.96 6.90 -20.29
C GLN A 44 -18.99 5.87 -19.70
N ILE A 45 -17.73 5.86 -20.13
CA ILE A 45 -16.67 5.02 -19.57
C ILE A 45 -16.53 5.28 -18.08
N GLN A 46 -16.45 6.55 -17.66
CA GLN A 46 -16.39 6.96 -16.26
C GLN A 46 -17.59 6.41 -15.47
N ARG A 47 -18.82 6.69 -15.93
CA ARG A 47 -20.04 6.27 -15.23
C ARG A 47 -20.13 4.77 -15.05
N LEU A 48 -19.75 3.99 -16.07
CA LEU A 48 -19.79 2.54 -16.04
C LEU A 48 -18.74 1.98 -15.09
N SER A 49 -17.51 2.43 -15.17
CA SER A 49 -16.43 1.97 -14.30
C SER A 49 -16.64 2.37 -12.84
N GLU A 50 -17.09 3.62 -12.58
CA GLU A 50 -17.43 4.06 -11.23
C GLU A 50 -18.60 3.25 -10.63
N HIS A 51 -19.59 2.84 -11.44
CA HIS A 51 -20.68 1.98 -10.99
C HIS A 51 -20.16 0.63 -10.49
N TYR A 52 -19.38 -0.10 -11.31
CA TYR A 52 -18.86 -1.39 -10.88
C TYR A 52 -17.85 -1.28 -9.74
N GLY A 53 -17.03 -0.25 -9.72
CA GLY A 53 -16.15 0.03 -8.57
C GLY A 53 -16.91 0.31 -7.27
N SER A 54 -18.11 0.88 -7.35
CA SER A 54 -19.01 1.09 -6.21
C SER A 54 -19.69 -0.20 -5.78
N GLU A 55 -20.11 -1.08 -6.73
CA GLU A 55 -20.65 -2.40 -6.40
C GLU A 55 -19.61 -3.28 -5.67
N LEU A 56 -18.33 -3.16 -6.03
CA LEU A 56 -17.26 -3.84 -5.30
C LEU A 56 -17.15 -3.35 -3.85
N GLU A 57 -17.42 -2.07 -3.57
CA GLU A 57 -17.42 -1.54 -2.21
C GLU A 57 -18.56 -2.15 -1.37
N GLU A 58 -19.72 -2.43 -1.98
CA GLU A 58 -20.80 -3.17 -1.29
C GLU A 58 -20.39 -4.63 -1.00
N SER A 59 -19.70 -5.30 -1.94
CA SER A 59 -19.16 -6.65 -1.69
C SER A 59 -18.11 -6.67 -0.55
N GLU A 60 -17.29 -5.63 -0.42
CA GLU A 60 -16.35 -5.50 0.68
C GLU A 60 -17.05 -5.40 2.05
N LYS A 61 -18.23 -4.77 2.11
CA LYS A 61 -19.03 -4.72 3.35
C LYS A 61 -19.55 -6.10 3.76
N GLU A 62 -19.89 -6.96 2.80
CA GLU A 62 -20.27 -8.34 3.10
C GLU A 62 -19.14 -9.11 3.79
N PHE A 63 -17.86 -8.84 3.43
CA PHE A 63 -16.69 -9.39 4.12
C PHE A 63 -16.54 -8.81 5.52
N GLU A 64 -16.68 -7.49 5.69
CA GLU A 64 -16.62 -6.81 7.00
C GLU A 64 -17.68 -7.36 7.98
N GLU A 65 -18.86 -7.72 7.47
CA GLU A 65 -19.98 -8.23 8.25
C GLU A 65 -19.94 -9.76 8.44
N GLY A 66 -18.98 -10.45 7.82
CA GLY A 66 -18.88 -11.91 7.83
C GLY A 66 -20.01 -12.59 7.06
N ALA A 67 -20.68 -11.86 6.16
CA ALA A 67 -21.77 -12.37 5.33
C ALA A 67 -21.29 -13.13 4.09
N ALA A 68 -20.03 -12.95 3.72
CA ALA A 68 -19.37 -13.65 2.61
C ALA A 68 -17.97 -14.13 3.01
N GLU A 69 -17.49 -15.17 2.30
CA GLU A 69 -16.13 -15.69 2.51
C GLU A 69 -15.08 -14.74 1.94
N VAL A 70 -14.10 -14.40 2.77
CA VAL A 70 -13.03 -13.48 2.41
C VAL A 70 -12.02 -14.17 1.51
N PRO A 71 -11.61 -13.55 0.39
CA PRO A 71 -10.56 -14.09 -0.46
C PRO A 71 -9.23 -14.20 0.29
N THR A 72 -8.53 -15.30 0.08
CA THR A 72 -7.22 -15.59 0.69
C THR A 72 -6.16 -15.80 -0.38
N ILE A 73 -4.90 -15.53 -0.04
CA ILE A 73 -3.75 -15.97 -0.83
C ILE A 73 -3.42 -17.42 -0.51
N GLU A 74 -2.81 -18.10 -1.46
CA GLU A 74 -2.32 -19.46 -1.21
C GLU A 74 -1.15 -19.45 -0.22
N VAL A 75 -1.24 -20.35 0.76
CA VAL A 75 -0.19 -20.62 1.73
C VAL A 75 0.11 -22.12 1.76
N ASN A 76 1.38 -22.50 1.76
CA ASN A 76 1.80 -23.90 1.67
C ASN A 76 1.33 -24.73 2.89
N ASN A 77 1.24 -24.10 4.06
CA ASN A 77 0.77 -24.70 5.31
C ASN A 77 0.40 -23.58 6.32
N SER A 78 -0.17 -23.96 7.44
CA SER A 78 -0.58 -23.04 8.51
C SER A 78 0.57 -22.30 9.20
N GLU A 79 1.80 -22.73 9.04
CA GLU A 79 3.01 -22.11 9.58
C GLU A 79 3.70 -21.16 8.57
N SER A 80 3.13 -21.02 7.35
CA SER A 80 3.66 -20.12 6.34
C SER A 80 3.54 -18.67 6.79
N VAL A 81 4.62 -17.93 6.67
CA VAL A 81 4.67 -16.51 7.02
C VAL A 81 3.92 -15.69 5.99
N VAL A 82 3.02 -14.84 6.47
CA VAL A 82 2.29 -13.86 5.67
C VAL A 82 2.71 -12.45 6.07
N TYR A 83 3.13 -11.68 5.09
CA TYR A 83 3.49 -10.29 5.26
C TYR A 83 2.27 -9.40 5.08
N VAL A 84 2.08 -8.49 6.01
CA VAL A 84 1.05 -7.44 5.99
C VAL A 84 1.76 -6.10 5.95
N THR A 85 1.56 -5.37 4.86
CA THR A 85 2.22 -4.08 4.66
C THR A 85 1.18 -3.00 4.38
N LEU A 86 1.39 -1.82 4.94
CA LEU A 86 0.45 -0.69 4.88
C LEU A 86 1.20 0.58 4.50
N ASP A 87 0.56 1.41 3.69
CA ASP A 87 1.08 2.73 3.31
C ASP A 87 -0.06 3.65 2.88
N GLY A 88 0.20 4.95 2.81
CA GLY A 88 -0.74 5.97 2.37
C GLY A 88 -0.20 6.78 1.19
N SER A 89 -1.09 7.21 0.32
CA SER A 89 -0.76 8.08 -0.80
C SER A 89 -1.73 9.24 -0.90
N MET A 90 -1.22 10.44 -1.07
CA MET A 90 -2.07 11.64 -1.24
C MET A 90 -2.58 11.72 -2.68
N ILE A 91 -3.89 11.88 -2.85
CA ILE A 91 -4.57 12.21 -4.11
C ILE A 91 -5.39 13.49 -3.94
N PHE A 92 -5.66 14.20 -5.06
CA PHE A 92 -6.45 15.43 -5.01
C PHE A 92 -7.92 15.15 -5.32
N THR A 93 -8.81 15.50 -4.37
CA THR A 93 -10.26 15.41 -4.53
C THR A 93 -10.86 16.81 -4.79
N ARG A 94 -11.96 16.85 -5.54
CA ARG A 94 -12.65 18.10 -5.87
C ARG A 94 -13.37 18.70 -4.66
N GLU A 95 -13.90 17.81 -3.82
CA GLU A 95 -14.73 18.16 -2.67
C GLU A 95 -13.90 18.61 -1.46
N GLU A 96 -12.75 17.94 -1.21
CA GLU A 96 -12.02 18.13 0.05
C GLU A 96 -10.51 18.42 -0.15
N GLY A 97 -10.06 18.62 -1.40
CA GLY A 97 -8.64 18.86 -1.69
C GLY A 97 -7.79 17.60 -1.53
N TRP A 98 -6.59 17.72 -0.98
CA TRP A 98 -5.67 16.61 -0.79
C TRP A 98 -6.19 15.65 0.30
N LYS A 99 -6.39 14.39 -0.09
CA LYS A 99 -6.81 13.30 0.79
C LYS A 99 -5.88 12.10 0.66
N GLU A 100 -5.67 11.44 1.78
CA GLU A 100 -4.90 10.20 1.82
C GLU A 100 -5.78 9.02 1.42
N ILE A 101 -5.33 8.26 0.43
CA ILE A 101 -5.82 6.92 0.14
C ILE A 101 -4.87 5.92 0.80
N LYS A 102 -5.41 5.04 1.63
CA LYS A 102 -4.67 4.00 2.31
C LYS A 102 -4.68 2.74 1.48
N LEU A 103 -3.54 2.07 1.46
CA LEU A 103 -3.32 0.82 0.75
C LEU A 103 -2.78 -0.21 1.72
N GLY A 104 -3.47 -1.35 1.82
CA GLY A 104 -2.98 -2.56 2.45
C GLY A 104 -2.58 -3.59 1.40
N ARG A 105 -1.50 -4.32 1.66
CA ARG A 105 -1.05 -5.45 0.85
C ARG A 105 -0.76 -6.63 1.74
N ILE A 106 -1.25 -7.80 1.32
CA ILE A 106 -1.00 -9.09 1.96
C ILE A 106 -0.36 -10.01 0.93
N TYR A 107 0.72 -10.68 1.30
CA TYR A 107 1.39 -11.69 0.46
C TYR A 107 2.12 -12.72 1.31
N SER A 108 2.28 -13.94 0.81
CA SER A 108 3.00 -15.01 1.51
C SER A 108 4.50 -14.97 1.20
N GLU A 109 5.31 -15.51 2.12
CA GLU A 109 6.74 -15.75 1.86
C GLU A 109 6.92 -16.64 0.62
N GLY A 110 6.04 -17.64 0.43
CA GLY A 110 6.07 -18.55 -0.72
C GLY A 110 5.78 -17.90 -2.08
N SER A 111 5.13 -16.73 -2.10
CA SER A 111 4.88 -15.99 -3.35
C SER A 111 6.05 -15.12 -3.79
N ARG A 112 7.18 -15.13 -3.07
CA ARG A 112 8.40 -14.40 -3.43
C ARG A 112 9.28 -15.20 -4.36
N VAL A 113 9.56 -14.66 -5.54
CA VAL A 113 10.42 -15.29 -6.55
C VAL A 113 11.63 -14.41 -6.80
N GLY A 114 12.82 -14.98 -6.70
CA GLY A 114 14.07 -14.31 -7.06
C GLY A 114 14.18 -14.15 -8.58
N ILE A 115 14.31 -12.91 -9.06
CA ILE A 115 14.50 -12.61 -10.49
C ILE A 115 15.97 -12.47 -10.80
N GLN A 116 16.71 -11.82 -9.95
CA GLN A 116 18.16 -11.55 -10.05
C GLN A 116 18.77 -11.49 -8.64
N PRO A 117 20.09 -11.60 -8.50
CA PRO A 117 20.73 -11.39 -7.20
C PRO A 117 20.31 -10.06 -6.58
N GLY A 118 19.71 -10.13 -5.37
CA GLY A 118 19.21 -8.95 -4.64
C GLY A 118 17.87 -8.39 -5.12
N ARG A 119 17.21 -9.00 -6.12
CA ARG A 119 15.88 -8.57 -6.60
C ARG A 119 14.89 -9.72 -6.53
N THR A 120 13.83 -9.51 -5.77
CA THR A 120 12.70 -10.44 -5.66
C THR A 120 11.41 -9.78 -6.18
N GLU A 121 10.53 -10.59 -6.76
CA GLU A 121 9.18 -10.21 -7.14
C GLU A 121 8.18 -11.01 -6.30
N VAL A 122 7.06 -10.39 -5.99
CA VAL A 122 5.93 -11.06 -5.32
C VAL A 122 4.88 -11.34 -6.39
N THR A 123 4.64 -12.60 -6.66
CA THR A 123 3.78 -13.08 -7.76
C THR A 123 2.31 -13.05 -7.42
N GLU A 124 1.96 -13.16 -6.13
CA GLU A 124 0.58 -13.12 -5.64
C GLU A 124 0.45 -12.17 -4.47
N SER A 125 -0.59 -11.35 -4.48
CA SER A 125 -0.91 -10.43 -3.39
C SER A 125 -2.40 -10.11 -3.37
N LEU A 126 -2.91 -9.82 -2.16
CA LEU A 126 -4.20 -9.14 -1.99
C LEU A 126 -3.97 -7.67 -1.68
N TYR A 127 -4.78 -6.81 -2.28
CA TYR A 127 -4.74 -5.37 -2.09
C TYR A 127 -6.09 -4.86 -1.62
N VAL A 128 -6.10 -4.01 -0.61
CA VAL A 128 -7.29 -3.31 -0.12
C VAL A 128 -6.99 -1.82 -0.09
N CYS A 129 -7.90 -1.02 -0.64
CA CYS A 129 -7.76 0.44 -0.71
C CYS A 129 -8.93 1.14 -0.04
N THR A 130 -8.65 2.23 0.69
CA THR A 130 -9.70 3.09 1.25
C THR A 130 -9.27 4.54 1.20
N LEU A 131 -10.08 5.38 0.57
CA LEU A 131 -9.93 6.83 0.61
C LEU A 131 -10.58 7.37 1.88
N GLY A 132 -9.79 7.93 2.79
CA GLY A 132 -10.33 8.50 4.01
C GLY A 132 -9.62 8.11 5.29
N ASN A 133 -10.37 7.96 6.39
CA ASN A 133 -9.78 7.72 7.69
C ASN A 133 -9.28 6.28 7.89
N HIS A 134 -8.36 6.11 8.82
CA HIS A 134 -7.75 4.81 9.10
C HIS A 134 -8.73 3.80 9.68
N LYS A 135 -9.74 4.22 10.45
CA LYS A 135 -10.70 3.29 11.06
C LYS A 135 -11.56 2.56 10.01
N SER A 136 -12.01 3.28 8.99
CA SER A 136 -12.73 2.66 7.86
C SER A 136 -11.84 1.73 7.06
N PHE A 137 -10.56 2.12 6.86
CA PHE A 137 -9.59 1.28 6.20
C PHE A 137 -9.33 -0.02 6.98
N LEU A 138 -9.09 0.07 8.30
CA LEU A 138 -8.80 -1.10 9.12
C LEU A 138 -9.97 -2.09 9.14
N ARG A 139 -11.21 -1.62 9.35
CA ARG A 139 -12.40 -2.49 9.28
C ARG A 139 -12.50 -3.27 7.98
N LYS A 140 -12.19 -2.62 6.85
CA LYS A 140 -12.19 -3.26 5.52
C LYS A 140 -11.02 -4.22 5.37
N PHE A 141 -9.87 -3.98 6.01
CA PHE A 141 -8.65 -4.73 5.83
C PHE A 141 -8.50 -5.92 6.79
N GLU A 142 -9.02 -5.80 8.03
CA GLU A 142 -8.94 -6.86 9.06
C GLU A 142 -9.43 -8.23 8.58
N PRO A 143 -10.60 -8.36 7.92
CA PRO A 143 -11.09 -9.67 7.47
C PRO A 143 -10.10 -10.42 6.58
N TYR A 144 -9.31 -9.70 5.80
CA TYR A 144 -8.29 -10.29 4.92
C TYR A 144 -7.05 -10.80 5.68
N ILE A 145 -6.82 -10.35 6.90
CA ILE A 145 -5.66 -10.71 7.75
C ILE A 145 -5.99 -11.88 8.67
N GLU A 146 -7.22 -11.93 9.16
CA GLU A 146 -7.70 -12.92 10.15
C GLU A 146 -7.37 -14.38 9.78
N PRO A 147 -7.51 -14.85 8.52
CA PRO A 147 -7.29 -16.26 8.19
C PRO A 147 -5.87 -16.79 8.44
N TYR A 148 -4.88 -15.91 8.58
CA TYR A 148 -3.48 -16.31 8.69
C TYR A 148 -3.00 -16.35 10.14
N LYS A 149 -2.22 -17.41 10.51
CA LYS A 149 -1.66 -17.55 11.85
C LYS A 149 -0.35 -16.78 12.03
N GLN A 150 0.60 -16.97 11.11
CA GLN A 150 1.93 -16.37 11.21
C GLN A 150 1.97 -15.04 10.42
N LYS A 151 1.88 -13.93 11.13
CA LYS A 151 1.81 -12.58 10.55
C LYS A 151 3.08 -11.79 10.82
N VAL A 152 3.59 -11.13 9.80
CA VAL A 152 4.69 -10.16 9.88
C VAL A 152 4.19 -8.82 9.37
N PHE A 153 4.06 -7.85 10.25
CA PHE A 153 3.71 -6.48 9.88
C PHE A 153 4.97 -5.68 9.58
N ILE A 154 5.01 -5.04 8.40
CA ILE A 154 6.06 -4.09 8.03
C ILE A 154 5.39 -2.79 7.62
N ALA A 155 5.67 -1.71 8.35
CA ALA A 155 5.08 -0.39 8.08
C ALA A 155 6.02 0.74 8.54
N ASP A 156 5.66 1.97 8.18
CA ASP A 156 6.30 3.18 8.68
C ASP A 156 5.99 3.41 10.18
N GLY A 157 6.48 4.52 10.75
CA GLY A 157 6.26 4.86 12.16
C GLY A 157 4.91 5.50 12.47
N ALA A 158 3.89 5.34 11.64
CA ALA A 158 2.58 5.92 11.87
C ALA A 158 1.90 5.30 13.10
N LYS A 159 1.62 6.11 14.10
CA LYS A 159 1.09 5.64 15.41
C LYS A 159 -0.20 4.85 15.29
N TRP A 160 -1.09 5.20 14.35
CA TRP A 160 -2.36 4.50 14.19
C TRP A 160 -2.20 3.05 13.75
N ILE A 161 -1.12 2.75 12.98
CA ILE A 161 -0.80 1.38 12.56
C ILE A 161 -0.36 0.58 13.79
N TRP A 162 0.62 1.08 14.52
CA TRP A 162 1.21 0.34 15.64
C TRP A 162 0.26 0.20 16.83
N ASN A 163 -0.56 1.21 17.13
CA ASN A 163 -1.61 1.06 18.13
C ASN A 163 -2.59 -0.05 17.77
N TRP A 164 -3.01 -0.11 16.50
CA TRP A 164 -3.89 -1.16 16.03
C TRP A 164 -3.23 -2.54 16.06
N VAL A 165 -1.97 -2.65 15.64
CA VAL A 165 -1.24 -3.93 15.67
C VAL A 165 -1.00 -4.39 17.12
N ASP A 166 -0.66 -3.47 18.03
CA ASP A 166 -0.48 -3.78 19.45
C ASP A 166 -1.80 -4.20 20.13
N ASP A 167 -2.92 -3.63 19.72
CA ASP A 167 -4.24 -3.93 20.29
C ASP A 167 -4.82 -5.27 19.81
N PHE A 168 -4.55 -5.67 18.55
CA PHE A 168 -5.23 -6.81 17.91
C PHE A 168 -4.30 -7.93 17.44
N TYR A 169 -3.00 -7.69 17.32
CA TYR A 169 -2.00 -8.61 16.75
C TYR A 169 -0.69 -8.59 17.55
N ASP A 170 -0.77 -8.52 18.86
CA ASP A 170 0.38 -8.39 19.77
C ASP A 170 1.34 -9.61 19.71
N ASP A 171 0.83 -10.78 19.31
CA ASP A 171 1.59 -12.02 19.07
C ASP A 171 2.32 -12.05 17.71
N SER A 172 2.09 -11.07 16.85
CA SER A 172 2.69 -10.98 15.53
C SER A 172 4.13 -10.44 15.55
N VAL A 173 4.86 -10.68 14.47
CA VAL A 173 6.16 -10.02 14.25
C VAL A 173 5.93 -8.63 13.72
N GLN A 174 6.46 -7.63 14.43
CA GLN A 174 6.32 -6.21 14.12
C GLN A 174 7.66 -5.62 13.70
N ILE A 175 7.74 -5.07 12.50
CA ILE A 175 8.98 -4.54 11.92
C ILE A 175 8.73 -3.11 11.44
N LEU A 176 9.43 -2.15 12.03
CA LEU A 176 9.49 -0.80 11.49
C LEU A 176 10.25 -0.84 10.15
N ASP A 177 9.68 -0.24 9.11
CA ASP A 177 10.37 -0.19 7.83
C ASP A 177 11.78 0.39 7.93
N PHE A 178 12.77 -0.41 7.49
CA PHE A 178 14.18 -0.04 7.56
C PHE A 178 14.51 1.22 6.75
N PHE A 179 13.91 1.36 5.57
CA PHE A 179 14.18 2.51 4.70
C PHE A 179 13.59 3.79 5.29
N HIS A 180 12.39 3.74 5.86
CA HIS A 180 11.79 4.87 6.57
C HIS A 180 12.58 5.23 7.84
N ALA A 181 13.11 4.25 8.56
CA ALA A 181 13.99 4.52 9.69
C ALA A 181 15.27 5.27 9.27
N ILE A 182 15.88 4.86 8.15
CA ILE A 182 17.06 5.54 7.58
C ILE A 182 16.71 6.93 7.03
N GLU A 183 15.54 7.08 6.38
CA GLU A 183 15.07 8.38 5.89
C GLU A 183 14.95 9.39 7.04
N LYS A 184 14.37 8.99 8.18
CA LYS A 184 14.30 9.84 9.40
C LYS A 184 15.67 10.22 9.92
N MET A 185 16.64 9.33 9.90
CA MET A 185 18.03 9.63 10.23
C MET A 185 18.65 10.59 9.22
N GLY A 186 18.36 10.42 7.92
CA GLY A 186 18.81 11.29 6.84
C GLY A 186 18.27 12.72 6.94
N GLU A 187 17.04 12.92 7.42
CA GLU A 187 16.49 14.25 7.70
C GLU A 187 17.37 15.01 8.73
N TYR A 188 17.78 14.36 9.79
CA TYR A 188 18.72 14.93 10.77
C TYR A 188 20.10 15.13 10.18
N ALA A 189 20.66 14.10 9.53
CA ALA A 189 22.00 14.15 8.97
C ALA A 189 22.19 15.29 7.94
N SER A 190 21.12 15.61 7.17
CA SER A 190 21.16 16.72 6.21
C SER A 190 21.34 18.10 6.84
N LEU A 191 21.02 18.24 8.13
CA LEU A 191 21.17 19.47 8.90
C LEU A 191 22.50 19.47 9.69
N ALA A 192 22.95 18.31 10.16
CA ALA A 192 24.14 18.15 10.96
C ALA A 192 25.44 18.18 10.12
N TYR A 193 25.42 17.52 8.95
CA TYR A 193 26.60 17.39 8.09
C TYR A 193 26.45 18.28 6.85
N LYS A 194 27.39 19.19 6.66
CA LYS A 194 27.42 20.08 5.48
C LYS A 194 28.06 19.42 4.27
N ASP A 195 29.04 18.57 4.51
CA ASP A 195 29.70 17.80 3.48
C ASP A 195 28.86 16.57 3.12
N GLU A 196 28.59 16.38 1.83
CA GLU A 196 27.74 15.31 1.34
C GLU A 196 28.38 13.94 1.47
N GLN A 197 29.70 13.87 1.29
CA GLN A 197 30.45 12.63 1.37
C GLN A 197 30.56 12.15 2.82
N GLU A 198 30.83 13.06 3.76
CA GLU A 198 30.85 12.78 5.20
C GLU A 198 29.46 12.29 5.66
N ARG A 199 28.39 12.98 5.27
CA ARG A 199 27.02 12.59 5.55
C ARG A 199 26.69 11.19 5.03
N HIS A 200 27.10 10.87 3.80
CA HIS A 200 26.87 9.57 3.19
C HIS A 200 27.58 8.46 3.96
N LEU A 201 28.86 8.64 4.29
CA LEU A 201 29.64 7.66 5.04
C LEU A 201 29.03 7.40 6.43
N TRP A 202 28.63 8.45 7.13
CA TRP A 202 27.98 8.31 8.42
C TRP A 202 26.64 7.56 8.33
N LEU A 203 25.81 7.85 7.32
CA LEU A 203 24.55 7.13 7.12
C LEU A 203 24.76 5.66 6.77
N GLU A 204 25.78 5.31 5.99
CA GLU A 204 26.12 3.91 5.70
C GLU A 204 26.57 3.18 6.99
N GLU A 205 27.36 3.83 7.85
CA GLU A 205 27.73 3.27 9.15
C GLU A 205 26.48 3.00 10.02
N ILE A 206 25.57 3.96 10.12
CA ILE A 206 24.31 3.81 10.85
C ILE A 206 23.48 2.62 10.30
N LYS A 207 23.38 2.47 8.97
CA LYS A 207 22.67 1.34 8.34
C LYS A 207 23.25 -0.01 8.76
N GLU A 208 24.57 -0.14 8.75
CA GLU A 208 25.23 -1.38 9.14
C GLU A 208 25.08 -1.67 10.65
N ARG A 209 25.14 -0.64 11.49
CA ARG A 209 24.91 -0.75 12.94
C ARG A 209 23.48 -1.18 13.26
N LEU A 210 22.50 -0.60 12.58
CA LEU A 210 21.08 -1.02 12.71
C LEU A 210 20.88 -2.50 12.34
N LYS A 211 21.56 -2.99 11.30
CA LYS A 211 21.53 -4.42 10.92
C LYS A 211 22.25 -5.34 11.91
N ARG A 212 22.99 -4.79 12.87
CA ARG A 212 23.62 -5.51 13.99
C ARG A 212 22.85 -5.39 15.30
N ASP A 213 21.64 -4.82 15.26
CA ASP A 213 20.79 -4.54 16.43
C ASP A 213 21.39 -3.51 17.42
N GLU A 214 22.29 -2.63 16.99
CA GLU A 214 22.94 -1.62 17.83
C GLU A 214 22.07 -0.35 17.98
N ILE A 215 20.78 -0.49 18.02
CA ILE A 215 19.84 0.66 18.08
C ILE A 215 19.92 1.40 19.41
N ALA A 216 20.14 0.69 20.52
CA ALA A 216 20.23 1.29 21.84
C ALA A 216 21.48 2.18 21.96
N GLU A 217 22.62 1.71 21.45
CA GLU A 217 23.87 2.43 21.40
C GLU A 217 23.76 3.69 20.54
N ILE A 218 23.13 3.57 19.35
CA ILE A 218 22.88 4.71 18.46
C ILE A 218 22.03 5.78 19.18
N ILE A 219 20.98 5.39 19.90
CA ILE A 219 20.15 6.34 20.66
C ILE A 219 20.96 7.04 21.75
N VAL A 220 21.84 6.34 22.47
CA VAL A 220 22.69 6.91 23.50
C VAL A 220 23.64 7.94 22.88
N GLU A 221 24.32 7.60 21.80
CA GLU A 221 25.23 8.51 21.10
C GLU A 221 24.50 9.76 20.58
N LEU A 222 23.32 9.60 20.00
CA LEU A 222 22.51 10.73 19.52
C LEU A 222 22.11 11.69 20.67
N LYS A 223 21.88 11.19 21.88
CA LYS A 223 21.56 12.00 23.06
C LYS A 223 22.76 12.81 23.56
N GLU A 224 23.97 12.35 23.31
CA GLU A 224 25.21 13.04 23.68
C GLU A 224 25.60 14.16 22.70
N VAL A 225 24.99 14.19 21.51
CA VAL A 225 25.24 15.23 20.51
C VAL A 225 24.74 16.58 20.99
N SER A 226 25.62 17.60 20.92
CA SER A 226 25.27 18.99 21.18
C SER A 226 24.93 19.69 19.86
N PRO A 227 23.64 19.86 19.51
CA PRO A 227 23.24 20.43 18.23
C PRO A 227 23.53 21.95 18.17
N GLY A 228 24.00 22.42 17.01
CA GLY A 228 24.40 23.82 16.84
C GLY A 228 23.25 24.79 16.57
N LYS A 229 22.13 24.35 15.97
CA LYS A 229 21.03 25.21 15.54
C LYS A 229 19.67 24.66 15.99
N SER A 230 18.69 25.55 16.18
CA SER A 230 17.32 25.17 16.58
C SER A 230 16.63 24.16 15.64
N LYS A 231 16.87 24.23 14.32
CA LYS A 231 16.33 23.24 13.36
C LYS A 231 16.97 21.88 13.51
N GLU A 232 18.30 21.85 13.66
CA GLU A 232 19.08 20.65 13.90
C GLU A 232 18.68 19.98 15.21
N GLN A 233 18.53 20.76 16.29
CA GLN A 233 18.06 20.27 17.58
C GLN A 233 16.68 19.63 17.49
N LYS A 234 15.74 20.24 16.76
CA LYS A 234 14.39 19.67 16.56
C LYS A 234 14.43 18.35 15.78
N ALA A 235 15.25 18.30 14.74
CA ALA A 235 15.41 17.08 13.93
C ALA A 235 16.05 15.95 14.75
N LEU A 236 17.11 16.27 15.55
CA LEU A 236 17.75 15.31 16.44
C LEU A 236 16.76 14.75 17.47
N GLN A 237 15.99 15.60 18.13
CA GLN A 237 14.97 15.16 19.08
C GLN A 237 13.85 14.34 18.43
N ALA A 238 13.51 14.66 17.18
CA ALA A 238 12.50 13.92 16.43
C ALA A 238 12.96 12.50 16.10
N VAL A 239 14.21 12.32 15.63
CA VAL A 239 14.74 11.00 15.32
C VAL A 239 14.98 10.17 16.58
N ILE A 240 15.50 10.75 17.66
CA ILE A 240 15.65 10.05 18.95
C ILE A 240 14.30 9.52 19.42
N ARG A 241 13.28 10.36 19.49
CA ARG A 241 11.92 9.96 19.91
C ARG A 241 11.33 8.90 18.98
N TYR A 242 11.55 9.02 17.68
CA TYR A 242 11.08 8.04 16.70
C TYR A 242 11.72 6.68 16.93
N TYR A 243 13.04 6.64 17.19
CA TYR A 243 13.76 5.40 17.45
C TYR A 243 13.40 4.80 18.81
N GLU A 244 13.30 5.61 19.87
CA GLU A 244 12.88 5.13 21.19
C GLU A 244 11.49 4.49 21.17
N ASN A 245 10.54 5.09 20.44
CA ASN A 245 9.17 4.58 20.34
C ASN A 245 9.07 3.27 19.55
N ASN A 246 10.10 2.91 18.75
CA ASN A 246 10.08 1.78 17.86
C ASN A 246 11.24 0.79 18.09
N ILE A 247 11.96 0.90 19.20
CA ILE A 247 13.19 0.14 19.45
C ILE A 247 13.00 -1.38 19.27
N GLU A 248 11.89 -1.94 19.74
CA GLU A 248 11.57 -3.37 19.61
C GLU A 248 11.31 -3.79 18.16
N ARG A 249 10.76 -2.87 17.35
CA ARG A 249 10.44 -3.05 15.93
C ARG A 249 11.65 -2.82 15.01
N MET A 250 12.80 -2.43 15.59
CA MET A 250 14.04 -2.10 14.86
C MET A 250 15.16 -3.13 15.10
N LYS A 251 14.84 -4.32 15.61
CA LYS A 251 15.81 -5.42 15.79
C LYS A 251 16.12 -6.11 14.46
N TYR A 252 16.65 -5.32 13.51
CA TYR A 252 16.82 -5.75 12.11
C TYR A 252 17.76 -6.93 11.94
N GLY A 253 18.86 -6.97 12.72
CA GLY A 253 19.80 -8.11 12.71
C GLY A 253 19.13 -9.40 13.14
N THR A 254 18.29 -9.36 14.18
CA THR A 254 17.50 -10.49 14.65
C THR A 254 16.45 -10.91 13.61
N PHE A 255 15.75 -9.96 12.99
CA PHE A 255 14.76 -10.27 11.96
C PHE A 255 15.40 -10.91 10.72
N LEU A 256 16.53 -10.37 10.25
CA LEU A 256 17.28 -10.93 9.12
C LEU A 256 17.78 -12.35 9.40
N LYS A 257 18.27 -12.64 10.61
CA LYS A 257 18.69 -14.01 11.01
C LYS A 257 17.51 -15.00 11.00
N LYS A 258 16.30 -14.53 11.26
CA LYS A 258 15.06 -15.34 11.18
C LYS A 258 14.51 -15.43 9.75
N GLY A 259 15.14 -14.78 8.76
CA GLY A 259 14.72 -14.79 7.36
C GLY A 259 13.63 -13.77 7.02
N TYR A 260 13.24 -12.89 7.95
CA TYR A 260 12.22 -11.89 7.69
C TYR A 260 12.74 -10.75 6.82
N LEU A 261 11.85 -10.18 6.01
CA LEU A 261 12.07 -8.89 5.34
C LEU A 261 12.08 -7.77 6.37
N ILE A 262 12.94 -6.77 6.18
CA ILE A 262 13.01 -5.60 7.06
C ILE A 262 12.57 -4.30 6.38
N GLY A 263 12.22 -4.35 5.10
CA GLY A 263 11.84 -3.16 4.33
C GLY A 263 10.53 -3.35 3.57
N SER A 264 9.81 -2.26 3.44
CA SER A 264 8.50 -2.17 2.78
C SER A 264 8.57 -1.94 1.27
N GLY A 265 9.69 -2.22 0.60
CA GLY A 265 9.81 -2.05 -0.86
C GLY A 265 8.68 -2.70 -1.65
N SER A 266 8.03 -3.72 -1.07
CA SER A 266 6.83 -4.33 -1.61
C SER A 266 5.62 -3.41 -1.60
N ILE A 267 5.40 -2.60 -0.55
CA ILE A 267 4.26 -1.67 -0.47
C ILE A 267 4.52 -0.39 -1.29
N GLU A 268 5.77 0.09 -1.37
CA GLU A 268 6.12 1.19 -2.28
C GLU A 268 5.83 0.83 -3.74
N SER A 269 6.23 -0.39 -4.16
CA SER A 269 5.89 -0.94 -5.48
C SER A 269 4.36 -1.06 -5.64
N ALA A 270 3.63 -1.50 -4.62
CA ALA A 270 2.19 -1.59 -4.62
C ALA A 270 1.54 -0.20 -4.78
N ASN A 271 1.99 0.79 -4.01
CA ASN A 271 1.51 2.17 -4.13
C ASN A 271 1.72 2.74 -5.55
N ARG A 272 2.90 2.51 -6.13
CA ARG A 272 3.17 2.89 -7.51
C ARG A 272 2.18 2.23 -8.46
N ASN A 273 2.03 0.91 -8.37
CA ASN A 273 1.28 0.11 -9.34
C ASN A 273 -0.24 0.19 -9.13
N VAL A 274 -0.73 0.33 -7.89
CA VAL A 274 -2.17 0.36 -7.59
C VAL A 274 -2.69 1.80 -7.63
N ILE A 275 -1.97 2.74 -7.04
CA ILE A 275 -2.46 4.12 -6.86
C ILE A 275 -1.82 5.08 -7.86
N GLN A 276 -0.47 5.22 -7.84
CA GLN A 276 0.18 6.38 -8.46
C GLN A 276 0.06 6.38 -9.98
N GLN A 277 0.28 5.24 -10.64
CA GLN A 277 0.28 5.12 -12.11
C GLN A 277 -1.04 5.55 -12.77
N ARG A 278 -2.15 5.48 -12.05
CA ARG A 278 -3.47 5.82 -12.58
C ARG A 278 -4.10 7.02 -11.90
N MET A 279 -3.84 7.24 -10.62
CA MET A 279 -4.62 8.16 -9.81
C MET A 279 -3.85 9.42 -9.39
N LYS A 280 -2.52 9.49 -9.67
CA LYS A 280 -1.66 10.65 -9.36
C LYS A 280 -1.04 11.29 -10.60
N LEU A 281 -1.73 11.26 -11.71
CA LEU A 281 -1.26 11.92 -12.93
C LEU A 281 -1.36 13.44 -12.79
N SER A 282 -0.50 14.16 -13.53
CA SER A 282 -0.46 15.64 -13.48
C SER A 282 -1.83 16.26 -13.79
N GLY A 283 -2.27 17.18 -12.95
CA GLY A 283 -3.56 17.88 -13.11
C GLY A 283 -4.81 17.06 -12.78
N GLN A 284 -4.66 15.81 -12.39
CA GLN A 284 -5.79 14.91 -12.11
C GLN A 284 -6.56 15.33 -10.86
N ARG A 285 -7.89 15.37 -10.95
CA ARG A 285 -8.79 15.71 -9.85
C ARG A 285 -9.96 14.74 -9.80
N TRP A 286 -10.12 14.07 -8.69
CA TRP A 286 -11.13 13.04 -8.48
C TRP A 286 -12.36 13.58 -7.75
N SER A 287 -13.54 13.00 -8.00
CA SER A 287 -14.58 12.98 -6.98
C SER A 287 -14.21 11.92 -5.92
N ILE A 288 -14.65 12.09 -4.69
CA ILE A 288 -14.38 11.12 -3.61
C ILE A 288 -14.87 9.73 -4.03
N GLN A 289 -16.11 9.64 -4.52
CA GLN A 289 -16.71 8.39 -4.98
C GLN A 289 -15.95 7.78 -6.17
N GLY A 290 -15.59 8.60 -7.17
CA GLY A 290 -14.87 8.13 -8.35
C GLY A 290 -13.47 7.62 -8.01
N ALA A 291 -12.77 8.29 -7.09
CA ALA A 291 -11.47 7.83 -6.61
C ALA A 291 -11.56 6.46 -5.94
N GLN A 292 -12.52 6.27 -5.02
CA GLN A 292 -12.71 4.99 -4.34
C GLN A 292 -13.08 3.89 -5.36
N SER A 293 -14.00 4.17 -6.28
CA SER A 293 -14.41 3.20 -7.29
C SER A 293 -13.27 2.72 -8.19
N ILE A 294 -12.43 3.65 -8.68
CA ILE A 294 -11.27 3.26 -9.51
C ILE A 294 -10.21 2.56 -8.67
N ALA A 295 -9.98 2.96 -7.42
CA ALA A 295 -9.07 2.25 -6.52
C ALA A 295 -9.52 0.80 -6.27
N ASN A 296 -10.82 0.55 -6.09
CA ASN A 296 -11.37 -0.79 -5.94
C ASN A 296 -11.12 -1.64 -7.20
N LEU A 297 -11.46 -1.14 -8.40
CA LEU A 297 -11.19 -1.86 -9.65
C LEU A 297 -9.70 -2.23 -9.78
N ARG A 298 -8.81 -1.31 -9.43
CA ARG A 298 -7.35 -1.54 -9.47
C ARG A 298 -6.92 -2.57 -8.43
N ALA A 299 -7.40 -2.46 -7.19
CA ALA A 299 -7.11 -3.43 -6.14
C ALA A 299 -7.54 -4.85 -6.56
N TYR A 300 -8.76 -5.00 -7.06
CA TYR A 300 -9.26 -6.28 -7.55
C TYR A 300 -8.47 -6.81 -8.74
N LYS A 301 -8.12 -5.94 -9.70
CA LYS A 301 -7.29 -6.34 -10.85
C LYS A 301 -5.90 -6.83 -10.43
N LYS A 302 -5.26 -6.07 -9.52
CA LYS A 302 -3.90 -6.40 -9.04
C LYS A 302 -3.88 -7.57 -8.05
N SER A 303 -5.02 -7.88 -7.43
CA SER A 303 -5.22 -9.07 -6.58
C SER A 303 -5.60 -10.33 -7.35
N ASN A 304 -5.58 -10.33 -8.68
CA ASN A 304 -6.07 -11.44 -9.51
C ASN A 304 -7.57 -11.77 -9.36
N ARG A 305 -8.35 -10.86 -8.78
CA ARG A 305 -9.78 -11.01 -8.48
C ARG A 305 -10.70 -10.47 -9.59
N TRP A 306 -10.22 -10.36 -10.82
CA TRP A 306 -11.00 -9.79 -11.91
C TRP A 306 -12.25 -10.60 -12.27
N ALA A 307 -12.27 -11.90 -11.96
CA ALA A 307 -13.44 -12.77 -12.13
C ALA A 307 -14.67 -12.28 -11.34
N GLU A 308 -14.47 -11.62 -10.19
CA GLU A 308 -15.53 -11.05 -9.37
C GLU A 308 -16.17 -9.82 -10.08
N VAL A 309 -15.35 -8.96 -10.69
CA VAL A 309 -15.83 -7.85 -11.52
C VAL A 309 -16.68 -8.39 -12.69
N ILE A 310 -16.22 -9.44 -13.37
CA ILE A 310 -16.97 -10.10 -14.45
C ILE A 310 -18.30 -10.66 -13.92
N SER A 311 -18.29 -11.25 -12.73
CA SER A 311 -19.50 -11.78 -12.09
C SER A 311 -20.55 -10.68 -11.83
N LEU A 312 -20.13 -9.53 -11.29
CA LEU A 312 -21.01 -8.37 -11.10
C LEU A 312 -21.59 -7.87 -12.43
N ILE A 313 -20.76 -7.75 -13.46
CA ILE A 313 -21.19 -7.34 -14.80
C ILE A 313 -22.25 -8.28 -15.36
N LYS A 314 -22.08 -9.59 -15.19
CA LYS A 314 -23.03 -10.60 -15.67
C LYS A 314 -24.34 -10.61 -14.89
N LYS A 315 -24.30 -10.31 -13.59
CA LYS A 315 -25.52 -10.21 -12.76
C LYS A 315 -26.37 -8.99 -13.12
N ALA A 316 -25.71 -7.90 -13.60
CA ALA A 316 -26.38 -6.65 -13.98
C ALA A 316 -26.89 -6.63 -15.45
N ALA A 317 -26.53 -7.62 -16.26
CA ALA A 317 -26.89 -7.75 -17.69
C ALA A 317 -28.12 -8.61 -17.91
#